data_6147a31a6ce796016ebea55709bda3c9
#
_entry.id   6147a31a6ce796016ebea55709bda3c9
#
_cell.length_a   1.000
_cell.length_b   1.000
_cell.length_c   1.000
_cell.angle_alpha   90.00
_cell.angle_beta   90.00
_cell.angle_gamma   90.00
#
_symmetry.space_group_name_H-M   'P 1'
#
loop_
_entity.id
_entity.type
_entity.pdbx_description
1 polymer ?
#
loop_
_entity_poly.entity_id
_entity_poly.type
_entity_poly.pdbx_seq_one_letter_code
_entity_poly.pdbx_strand_id
1 'polypeptide(L)' 'MKNFQHWSTETLESRKATLYSDITQYESLLVNAKSFLYRMSITHYIKRAKEEIHAIDAELCYREHNN' A
#
# COMPACT_ATOMS: atom_id res chain seq x y z
N MET A 1 -12.37 -2.12 7.24
CA MET A 1 -11.53 -3.08 6.53
C MET A 1 -11.98 -3.20 5.08
N LYS A 2 -11.06 -3.06 4.13
CA LYS A 2 -11.41 -3.19 2.72
C LYS A 2 -11.62 -4.65 2.37
N ASN A 3 -12.68 -4.93 1.61
CA ASN A 3 -12.98 -6.27 1.14
C ASN A 3 -12.59 -6.37 -0.33
N PHE A 4 -11.59 -7.20 -0.62
CA PHE A 4 -11.06 -7.36 -1.97
C PHE A 4 -11.62 -8.57 -2.71
N GLN A 5 -12.61 -9.26 -2.14
CA GLN A 5 -13.13 -10.51 -2.73
C GLN A 5 -13.65 -10.33 -4.16
N HIS A 6 -14.18 -9.15 -4.47
CA HIS A 6 -14.76 -8.87 -5.78
C HIS A 6 -13.75 -8.30 -6.78
N TRP A 7 -12.50 -8.09 -6.37
CA TRP A 7 -11.48 -7.52 -7.24
C TRP A 7 -10.79 -8.64 -8.02
N SER A 8 -10.50 -8.40 -9.31
CA SER A 8 -9.72 -9.35 -10.08
C SER A 8 -8.29 -9.40 -9.56
N THR A 9 -7.61 -10.51 -9.81
CA THR A 9 -6.20 -10.67 -9.44
C THR A 9 -5.34 -9.61 -10.11
N GLU A 10 -5.61 -9.31 -11.38
CA GLU A 10 -4.89 -8.26 -12.11
C GLU A 10 -5.07 -6.90 -11.47
N THR A 11 -6.30 -6.58 -11.05
CA THR A 11 -6.59 -5.30 -10.39
C THR A 11 -5.84 -5.20 -9.06
N LEU A 12 -5.81 -6.28 -8.29
CA LEU A 12 -5.09 -6.31 -7.03
C LEU A 12 -3.59 -6.10 -7.24
N GLU A 13 -3.01 -6.78 -8.20
CA GLU A 13 -1.58 -6.64 -8.50
C GLU A 13 -1.23 -5.25 -9.00
N SER A 14 -2.09 -4.67 -9.83
CA SER A 14 -1.91 -3.31 -10.32
C SER A 14 -1.99 -2.30 -9.16
N ARG A 15 -2.95 -2.47 -8.26
CA ARG A 15 -3.09 -1.61 -7.09
C ARG A 15 -1.87 -1.71 -6.19
N LYS A 16 -1.37 -2.92 -6.00
CA LYS A 16 -0.17 -3.16 -5.19
C LYS A 16 1.04 -2.44 -5.78
N ALA A 17 1.22 -2.52 -7.11
CA ALA A 17 2.31 -1.82 -7.78
C ALA A 17 2.20 -0.29 -7.60
N THR A 18 0.98 0.25 -7.70
CA THR A 18 0.72 1.67 -7.47
C THR A 18 1.09 2.06 -6.05
N LEU A 19 0.72 1.24 -5.06
CA LEU A 19 1.02 1.52 -3.66
C LEU A 19 2.53 1.51 -3.40
N TYR A 20 3.27 0.59 -3.99
CA TYR A 20 4.73 0.58 -3.87
C TYR A 20 5.35 1.84 -4.46
N SER A 21 4.85 2.28 -5.61
CA SER A 21 5.31 3.51 -6.24
C SER A 21 5.03 4.71 -5.36
N ASP A 22 3.83 4.77 -4.76
CA ASP A 22 3.45 5.86 -3.86
C ASP A 22 4.36 5.89 -2.63
N ILE A 23 4.66 4.72 -2.05
CA ILE A 23 5.54 4.63 -0.89
C ILE A 23 6.93 5.17 -1.24
N THR A 24 7.45 4.81 -2.39
CA THR A 24 8.76 5.29 -2.84
C THR A 24 8.78 6.81 -2.95
N GLN A 25 7.72 7.40 -3.50
CA GLN A 25 7.59 8.84 -3.61
C GLN A 25 7.49 9.51 -2.24
N TYR A 26 6.70 8.95 -1.34
CA TYR A 26 6.56 9.49 0.01
C TYR A 26 7.87 9.39 0.79
N GLU A 27 8.61 8.31 0.64
CA GLU A 27 9.91 8.17 1.29
C GLU A 27 10.90 9.22 0.79
N SER A 28 10.86 9.51 -0.50
CA SER A 28 11.68 10.57 -1.08
C SER A 28 11.33 11.95 -0.51
N LEU A 29 10.02 12.22 -0.36
CA LEU A 29 9.56 13.47 0.25
C LEU A 29 9.99 13.55 1.71
N LEU A 30 9.97 12.42 2.42
CA LEU A 30 10.32 12.36 3.83
C LEU A 30 11.79 12.76 4.05
N VAL A 31 12.67 12.33 3.15
CA VAL A 31 14.09 12.67 3.23
C VAL A 31 14.30 14.19 3.22
N ASN A 32 13.47 14.91 2.46
CA ASN A 32 13.59 16.36 2.30
C ASN A 32 12.66 17.16 3.21
N ALA A 33 11.79 16.50 3.97
CA ALA A 33 10.83 17.20 4.81
C ALA A 33 11.50 17.75 6.06
N LYS A 34 11.29 19.04 6.33
CA LYS A 34 11.86 19.73 7.48
C LYS A 34 10.82 19.94 8.60
N SER A 35 9.56 20.05 8.23
CA SER A 35 8.49 20.26 9.20
C SER A 35 8.12 18.94 9.89
N PHE A 36 8.04 18.98 11.22
CA PHE A 36 7.64 17.80 12.01
C PHE A 36 6.23 17.34 11.64
N LEU A 37 5.30 18.28 11.50
CA LEU A 37 3.91 17.94 11.15
C LEU A 37 3.82 17.32 9.76
N TYR A 38 4.57 17.87 8.82
CA TYR A 38 4.60 17.32 7.46
C TYR A 38 5.17 15.91 7.46
N ARG A 39 6.27 15.68 8.21
CA ARG A 39 6.87 14.35 8.33
C ARG A 39 5.90 13.35 8.94
N MET A 40 5.13 13.76 9.94
CA MET A 40 4.11 12.90 10.55
C MET A 40 3.03 12.50 9.53
N SER A 41 2.58 13.45 8.73
CA SER A 41 1.58 13.18 7.70
C SER A 41 2.08 12.17 6.69
N ILE A 42 3.30 12.35 6.19
CA ILE A 42 3.91 11.44 5.21
C ILE A 42 4.05 10.05 5.81
N THR A 43 4.55 9.95 7.04
CA THR A 43 4.71 8.67 7.73
C THR A 43 3.37 7.95 7.87
N HIS A 44 2.31 8.70 8.16
CA HIS A 44 0.97 8.14 8.26
C HIS A 44 0.50 7.55 6.92
N TYR A 45 0.72 8.27 5.82
CA TYR A 45 0.35 7.78 4.50
C TYR A 45 1.13 6.52 4.11
N ILE A 46 2.43 6.49 4.42
CA ILE A 46 3.26 5.31 4.17
C ILE A 46 2.73 4.10 4.95
N LYS A 47 2.40 4.30 6.21
CA LYS A 47 1.86 3.23 7.05
C LYS A 47 0.57 2.67 6.47
N ARG A 48 -0.35 3.55 6.05
CA ARG A 48 -1.62 3.11 5.48
C ARG A 48 -1.42 2.37 4.17
N ALA A 49 -0.50 2.82 3.33
CA ALA A 49 -0.20 2.13 2.07
C ALA A 49 0.36 0.74 2.34
N LYS A 50 1.23 0.59 3.33
CA LYS A 50 1.78 -0.71 3.71
C LYS A 50 0.70 -1.64 4.24
N GLU A 51 -0.23 -1.12 5.02
CA GLU A 51 -1.36 -1.92 5.53
C GLU A 51 -2.24 -2.44 4.39
N GLU A 52 -2.50 -1.59 3.40
CA GLU A 52 -3.29 -2.01 2.25
C GLU A 52 -2.54 -3.06 1.42
N ILE A 53 -1.23 -2.91 1.25
CA ILE A 53 -0.42 -3.92 0.56
C ILE A 53 -0.51 -5.27 1.28
N HIS A 54 -0.42 -5.26 2.62
CA HIS A 54 -0.55 -6.49 3.40
C HIS A 54 -1.91 -7.16 3.19
N ALA A 55 -2.98 -6.36 3.15
CA ALA A 55 -4.32 -6.89 2.92
C ALA A 55 -4.44 -7.49 1.51
N ILE A 56 -3.87 -6.84 0.52
CA ILE A 56 -3.86 -7.35 -0.86
C ILE A 56 -3.06 -8.65 -0.94
N ASP A 57 -1.87 -8.68 -0.32
CA ASP A 57 -1.05 -9.89 -0.30
C ASP A 57 -1.77 -11.06 0.36
N ALA A 58 -2.50 -10.80 1.44
CA ALA A 58 -3.29 -11.84 2.11
C ALA A 58 -4.35 -12.40 1.18
N GLU A 59 -5.05 -11.54 0.43
CA GLU A 59 -6.07 -11.99 -0.51
C GLU A 59 -5.45 -12.79 -1.65
N LEU A 60 -4.34 -12.33 -2.20
CA LEU A 60 -3.65 -13.03 -3.28
C LEU A 60 -3.15 -14.40 -2.82
N CYS A 61 -2.61 -14.46 -1.62
CA CYS A 61 -2.16 -15.71 -1.03
C CYS A 61 -3.31 -16.69 -0.83
N TYR A 62 -4.45 -16.18 -0.34
CA TYR A 62 -5.66 -16.98 -0.16
C TYR A 62 -6.10 -17.60 -1.50
N ARG A 63 -6.08 -16.81 -2.58
CA ARG A 63 -6.49 -17.29 -3.90
C ARG A 63 -5.56 -18.38 -4.42
N GLU A 64 -4.25 -18.23 -4.20
CA GLU A 64 -3.27 -19.24 -4.60
C GLU A 64 -3.53 -20.59 -3.93
N HIS A 65 -3.82 -20.58 -2.63
CA HIS A 65 -3.99 -21.79 -1.84
C HIS A 65 -5.36 -22.46 -2.04
N ASN A 66 -6.31 -21.74 -2.60
CA ASN A 66 -7.68 -22.26 -2.77
C ASN A 66 -8.08 -22.53 -4.22
N ASN A 67 -7.10 -22.56 -5.11
CA ASN A 67 -7.35 -22.93 -6.51
C ASN A 67 -7.15 -24.41 -6.75
#